data_70c7e1e0369ca7b765c7e0bbae5cda56
#
_entry.id   70c7e1e0369ca7b765c7e0bbae5cda56
#
_cell.length_a   1.000
_cell.length_b   1.000
_cell.length_c   1.000
_cell.angle_alpha   90.00
_cell.angle_beta   90.00
_cell.angle_gamma   90.00
#
_symmetry.space_group_name_H-M   'P 1'
#
loop_
_entity.id
_entity.type
_entity.pdbx_description
1 polymer ?
#
loop_
_entity_poly.entity_id
_entity_poly.type
_entity_poly.pdbx_seq_one_letter_code
_entity_poly.pdbx_strand_id
1 'polypeptide(L)'
;MKNQNTKKLAYAALFLALCLVLPMLTGQIPQIGSMLLPMHIPVLLCGLVCGWQYGAAVGFVAPLLRSVLFGMPPMYLVAIAMAFELLTYGLVIGLVYRRMVQKGAAGVYAALLTAMVAGRLVWGVAEVVLLGLGGKAFTAQAFLVGALLNAVPGIIVQLVLIPAVMAALQKAGAVKEYAE
;
A
#
# COMPACT_ATOMS: atom_id res chain seq x y z
N MET A 1 15.63 -12.60 19.44
CA MET A 1 15.80 -12.04 18.06
C MET A 1 15.28 -12.98 16.96
N LYS A 2 15.68 -14.26 16.88
CA LYS A 2 15.25 -15.18 15.82
C LYS A 2 13.72 -15.39 15.73
N ASN A 3 13.03 -15.43 16.86
CA ASN A 3 11.57 -15.67 16.92
C ASN A 3 10.74 -14.45 16.43
N GLN A 4 11.21 -13.23 16.60
CA GLN A 4 10.52 -12.02 16.16
C GLN A 4 10.56 -11.86 14.63
N ASN A 5 11.68 -12.13 13.99
CA ASN A 5 11.80 -12.07 12.53
C ASN A 5 10.92 -13.13 11.85
N THR A 6 10.80 -14.32 12.42
CA THR A 6 9.90 -15.36 11.91
C THR A 6 8.43 -14.94 12.00
N LYS A 7 8.03 -14.31 13.11
CA LYS A 7 6.66 -13.78 13.25
C LYS A 7 6.37 -12.68 12.23
N LYS A 8 7.30 -11.72 12.05
CA LYS A 8 7.16 -10.66 11.05
C LYS A 8 7.05 -11.21 9.64
N LEU A 9 7.85 -12.23 9.31
CA LEU A 9 7.78 -12.91 8.02
C LEU A 9 6.43 -13.59 7.80
N ALA A 10 5.89 -14.26 8.82
CA ALA A 10 4.57 -14.88 8.75
C ALA A 10 3.45 -13.87 8.53
N TYR A 11 3.49 -12.72 9.25
CA TYR A 11 2.55 -11.63 9.02
C TYR A 11 2.71 -11.00 7.64
N ALA A 12 3.94 -10.80 7.16
CA ALA A 12 4.18 -10.28 5.82
C ALA A 12 3.62 -11.21 4.74
N ALA A 13 3.78 -12.52 4.90
CA ALA A 13 3.17 -13.51 4.01
C ALA A 13 1.64 -13.47 4.05
N LEU A 14 1.03 -13.29 5.24
CA LEU A 14 -0.41 -13.09 5.37
C LEU A 14 -0.88 -11.81 4.65
N PHE A 15 -0.17 -10.69 4.83
CA PHE A 15 -0.51 -9.45 4.13
C PHE A 15 -0.34 -9.58 2.62
N LEU A 16 0.68 -10.30 2.15
CA LEU A 16 0.82 -10.62 0.72
C LEU A 16 -0.37 -11.43 0.20
N ALA A 17 -0.80 -12.46 0.93
CA ALA A 17 -1.98 -13.24 0.58
C ALA A 17 -3.25 -12.36 0.54
N LEU A 18 -3.43 -11.45 1.48
CA LEU A 18 -4.53 -10.48 1.47
C LEU A 18 -4.46 -9.55 0.26
N CYS A 19 -3.27 -9.09 -0.17
CA CYS A 19 -3.11 -8.32 -1.40
C CYS A 19 -3.61 -9.08 -2.64
N LEU A 20 -3.46 -10.41 -2.67
CA LEU A 20 -3.92 -11.24 -3.79
C LEU A 20 -5.43 -11.48 -3.75
N VAL A 21 -6.02 -11.67 -2.55
CA VAL A 21 -7.41 -12.08 -2.36
C VAL A 21 -8.39 -10.90 -2.33
N LEU A 22 -8.05 -9.80 -1.62
CA LEU A 22 -8.98 -8.66 -1.46
C LEU A 22 -9.51 -8.08 -2.77
N PRO A 23 -8.71 -7.93 -3.85
CA PRO A 23 -9.26 -7.46 -5.11
C PRO A 23 -10.27 -8.41 -5.76
N MET A 24 -10.32 -9.69 -5.37
CA MET A 24 -11.35 -10.62 -5.84
C MET A 24 -12.72 -10.24 -5.28
N LEU A 25 -12.79 -9.66 -4.09
CA LEU A 25 -14.03 -9.18 -3.48
C LEU A 25 -14.68 -8.03 -4.28
N THR A 26 -13.89 -7.31 -5.06
CA THR A 26 -14.39 -6.26 -5.98
C THR A 26 -14.80 -6.82 -7.36
N GLY A 27 -14.92 -8.15 -7.48
CA GLY A 27 -15.28 -8.84 -8.72
C GLY A 27 -14.27 -8.67 -9.85
N GLN A 28 -13.04 -8.26 -9.55
CA GLN A 28 -11.98 -7.94 -10.51
C GLN A 28 -12.40 -6.86 -11.53
N ILE A 29 -13.39 -6.02 -11.19
CA ILE A 29 -13.84 -4.91 -12.03
C ILE A 29 -12.80 -3.79 -11.94
N PRO A 30 -12.10 -3.41 -13.04
CA PRO A 30 -11.00 -2.46 -12.99
C PRO A 30 -11.39 -1.11 -12.39
N GLN A 31 -12.58 -0.61 -12.70
CA GLN A 31 -13.10 0.66 -12.21
C GLN A 31 -13.27 0.64 -10.69
N ILE A 32 -13.89 -0.41 -10.14
CA ILE A 32 -14.09 -0.57 -8.69
C ILE A 32 -12.74 -0.78 -8.00
N GLY A 33 -11.85 -1.58 -8.60
CA GLY A 33 -10.51 -1.82 -8.08
C GLY A 33 -9.67 -0.55 -8.00
N SER A 34 -9.72 0.32 -9.03
CA SER A 34 -9.02 1.61 -9.04
C SER A 34 -9.60 2.62 -8.05
N MET A 35 -10.90 2.54 -7.75
CA MET A 35 -11.56 3.41 -6.78
C MET A 35 -11.32 2.98 -5.33
N LEU A 36 -11.42 1.69 -5.02
CA LEU A 36 -11.33 1.17 -3.65
C LEU A 36 -9.90 0.87 -3.20
N LEU A 37 -8.98 0.71 -4.14
CA LEU A 37 -7.55 0.48 -3.86
C LEU A 37 -7.32 -0.69 -2.86
N PRO A 38 -7.94 -1.88 -3.07
CA PRO A 38 -7.97 -2.94 -2.06
C PRO A 38 -6.58 -3.51 -1.72
N MET A 39 -5.63 -3.48 -2.65
CA MET A 39 -4.25 -3.93 -2.41
C MET A 39 -3.44 -3.00 -1.52
N HIS A 40 -3.81 -1.71 -1.47
CA HIS A 40 -3.08 -0.71 -0.69
C HIS A 40 -3.24 -0.95 0.82
N ILE A 41 -4.43 -1.40 1.25
CA ILE A 41 -4.75 -1.62 2.67
C ILE A 41 -3.81 -2.63 3.32
N PRO A 42 -3.62 -3.86 2.79
CA PRO A 42 -2.68 -4.82 3.38
C PRO A 42 -1.22 -4.35 3.34
N VAL A 43 -0.80 -3.62 2.29
CA VAL A 43 0.57 -3.09 2.20
C VAL A 43 0.83 -2.06 3.27
N LEU A 44 -0.09 -1.11 3.48
CA LEU A 44 0.00 -0.09 4.51
C LEU A 44 0.00 -0.72 5.92
N LEU A 45 -0.87 -1.70 6.16
CA LEU A 45 -0.87 -2.47 7.42
C LEU A 45 0.43 -3.26 7.61
N CYS A 46 0.96 -3.88 6.55
CA CYS A 46 2.25 -4.58 6.60
C CYS A 46 3.37 -3.63 7.03
N GLY A 47 3.44 -2.43 6.45
CA GLY A 47 4.42 -1.41 6.82
C GLY A 47 4.30 -0.97 8.29
N LEU A 48 3.07 -0.83 8.80
CA LEU A 48 2.79 -0.46 10.19
C LEU A 48 3.11 -1.59 11.19
N VAL A 49 2.78 -2.85 10.84
CA VAL A 49 2.88 -4.00 11.74
C VAL A 49 4.23 -4.70 11.65
N CYS A 50 4.76 -4.91 10.45
CA CYS A 50 6.01 -5.66 10.24
C CYS A 50 7.23 -4.76 10.07
N GLY A 51 7.00 -3.47 9.79
CA GLY A 51 8.04 -2.48 9.52
C GLY A 51 8.28 -2.24 8.03
N TRP A 52 9.05 -1.19 7.74
CA TRP A 52 9.24 -0.65 6.40
C TRP A 52 9.83 -1.66 5.39
N GLN A 53 10.74 -2.54 5.83
CA GLN A 53 11.39 -3.53 4.96
C GLN A 53 10.38 -4.53 4.39
N TYR A 54 9.53 -5.08 5.26
CA TYR A 54 8.49 -6.02 4.86
C TYR A 54 7.37 -5.32 4.08
N GLY A 55 6.96 -4.11 4.52
CA GLY A 55 5.98 -3.31 3.82
C GLY A 55 6.42 -2.98 2.39
N ALA A 56 7.67 -2.55 2.20
CA ALA A 56 8.24 -2.27 0.89
C ALA A 56 8.32 -3.54 0.01
N ALA A 57 8.80 -4.66 0.57
CA ALA A 57 8.90 -5.92 -0.17
C ALA A 57 7.53 -6.45 -0.61
N VAL A 58 6.54 -6.48 0.30
CA VAL A 58 5.17 -6.88 -0.03
C VAL A 58 4.56 -5.93 -1.05
N GLY A 59 4.74 -4.62 -0.88
CA GLY A 59 4.23 -3.61 -1.81
C GLY A 59 4.78 -3.77 -3.22
N PHE A 60 6.06 -4.05 -3.36
CA PHE A 60 6.68 -4.27 -4.67
C PHE A 60 6.22 -5.58 -5.33
N VAL A 61 6.20 -6.67 -4.57
CA VAL A 61 5.91 -8.01 -5.08
C VAL A 61 4.43 -8.21 -5.39
N ALA A 62 3.53 -7.68 -4.55
CA ALA A 62 2.10 -7.99 -4.63
C ALA A 62 1.45 -7.70 -6.00
N PRO A 63 1.58 -6.50 -6.61
CA PRO A 63 0.94 -6.21 -7.89
C PRO A 63 1.53 -7.01 -9.04
N LEU A 64 2.85 -7.26 -9.02
CA LEU A 64 3.53 -8.06 -10.05
C LEU A 64 3.11 -9.53 -9.97
N LEU A 65 3.13 -10.11 -8.76
CA LEU A 65 2.70 -11.48 -8.53
C LEU A 65 1.23 -11.68 -8.89
N ARG A 66 0.36 -10.72 -8.52
CA ARG A 66 -1.05 -10.76 -8.87
C ARG A 66 -1.28 -10.68 -10.38
N SER A 67 -0.53 -9.83 -11.08
CA SER A 67 -0.59 -9.72 -12.54
C SER A 67 -0.22 -11.05 -13.22
N VAL A 68 0.84 -11.72 -12.73
CA VAL A 68 1.26 -13.02 -13.27
C VAL A 68 0.23 -14.13 -12.99
N LEU A 69 -0.33 -14.17 -11.77
CA LEU A 69 -1.23 -15.26 -11.35
C LEU A 69 -2.65 -15.11 -11.89
N PHE A 70 -3.15 -13.88 -11.98
CA PHE A 70 -4.56 -13.61 -12.28
C PHE A 70 -4.77 -12.73 -13.52
N GLY A 71 -3.68 -12.33 -14.21
CA GLY A 71 -3.76 -11.44 -15.37
C GLY A 71 -4.22 -10.00 -15.06
N MET A 72 -4.43 -9.67 -13.79
CA MET A 72 -4.91 -8.35 -13.35
C MET A 72 -4.20 -7.90 -12.07
N PRO A 73 -3.71 -6.65 -11.99
CA PRO A 73 -3.76 -5.60 -13.03
C PRO A 73 -2.88 -5.94 -14.24
N PRO A 74 -3.10 -5.29 -15.43
CA PRO A 74 -2.25 -5.50 -16.60
C PRO A 74 -0.78 -5.25 -16.28
N MET A 75 0.11 -6.17 -16.69
CA MET A 75 1.53 -6.14 -16.29
C MET A 75 2.20 -4.85 -16.73
N TYR A 76 2.13 -4.54 -18.04
CA TYR A 76 2.71 -3.31 -18.56
C TYR A 76 1.87 -2.09 -18.17
N LEU A 77 2.50 -1.02 -17.74
CA LEU A 77 1.96 0.21 -17.17
C LEU A 77 1.40 0.00 -15.76
N VAL A 78 0.27 -0.68 -15.60
CA VAL A 78 -0.48 -0.64 -14.35
C VAL A 78 0.23 -1.39 -13.22
N ALA A 79 0.60 -2.67 -13.43
CA ALA A 79 1.24 -3.46 -12.37
C ALA A 79 2.63 -2.91 -12.01
N ILE A 80 3.41 -2.44 -13.00
CA ILE A 80 4.74 -1.86 -12.76
C ILE A 80 4.61 -0.53 -12.01
N ALA A 81 3.75 0.39 -12.45
CA ALA A 81 3.53 1.66 -11.76
C ALA A 81 3.03 1.43 -10.33
N MET A 82 2.08 0.50 -10.13
CA MET A 82 1.60 0.11 -8.80
C MET A 82 2.69 -0.53 -7.94
N ALA A 83 3.64 -1.27 -8.52
CA ALA A 83 4.73 -1.86 -7.75
C ALA A 83 5.61 -0.79 -7.10
N PHE A 84 5.96 0.27 -7.82
CA PHE A 84 6.72 1.39 -7.27
C PHE A 84 5.89 2.22 -6.30
N GLU A 85 4.61 2.44 -6.58
CA GLU A 85 3.69 3.12 -5.69
C GLU A 85 3.57 2.39 -4.35
N LEU A 86 3.22 1.09 -4.39
CA LEU A 86 2.99 0.28 -3.18
C LEU A 86 4.29 0.02 -2.40
N LEU A 87 5.44 -0.12 -3.09
CA LEU A 87 6.74 -0.13 -2.44
C LEU A 87 6.92 1.14 -1.60
N THR A 88 6.64 2.29 -2.20
CA THR A 88 6.76 3.59 -1.53
C THR A 88 5.79 3.71 -0.35
N TYR A 89 4.55 3.25 -0.49
CA TYR A 89 3.59 3.20 0.62
C TYR A 89 4.13 2.38 1.79
N GLY A 90 4.55 1.14 1.54
CA GLY A 90 5.06 0.25 2.59
C GLY A 90 6.33 0.78 3.26
N LEU A 91 7.25 1.37 2.46
CA LEU A 91 8.47 1.98 2.94
C LEU A 91 8.19 3.20 3.82
N VAL A 92 7.46 4.17 3.28
CA VAL A 92 7.25 5.48 3.93
C VAL A 92 6.41 5.33 5.19
N ILE A 93 5.30 4.55 5.14
CA ILE A 93 4.46 4.38 6.31
C ILE A 93 5.22 3.72 7.46
N GLY A 94 6.04 2.71 7.17
CA GLY A 94 6.84 2.04 8.19
C GLY A 94 7.93 2.93 8.80
N LEU A 95 8.62 3.73 7.96
CA LEU A 95 9.65 4.66 8.43
C LEU A 95 9.07 5.80 9.28
N VAL A 96 7.97 6.41 8.82
CA VAL A 96 7.35 7.54 9.53
C VAL A 96 6.71 7.06 10.83
N TYR A 97 5.98 5.93 10.78
CA TYR A 97 5.35 5.37 11.97
C TYR A 97 6.37 5.00 13.05
N ARG A 98 7.50 4.40 12.69
CA ARG A 98 8.59 4.10 13.63
C ARG A 98 9.05 5.33 14.41
N ARG A 99 9.07 6.52 13.79
CA ARG A 99 9.45 7.78 14.43
C ARG A 99 8.32 8.41 15.25
N MET A 100 7.10 8.02 14.99
CA MET A 100 5.90 8.64 15.57
C MET A 100 5.04 7.67 16.40
N VAL A 101 5.53 6.46 16.67
CA VAL A 101 4.77 5.42 17.40
C VAL A 101 4.25 5.90 18.75
N GLN A 102 5.02 6.73 19.45
CA GLN A 102 4.64 7.30 20.76
C GLN A 102 3.45 8.27 20.68
N LYS A 103 3.10 8.77 19.49
CA LYS A 103 1.96 9.69 19.27
C LYS A 103 0.62 8.96 19.10
N GLY A 104 0.58 7.63 19.28
CA GLY A 104 -0.64 6.84 19.20
C GLY A 104 -1.35 7.00 17.85
N ALA A 105 -2.67 7.27 17.88
CA ALA A 105 -3.47 7.43 16.67
C ALA A 105 -2.98 8.56 15.76
N ALA A 106 -2.52 9.67 16.31
CA ALA A 106 -1.96 10.78 15.52
C ALA A 106 -0.72 10.36 14.73
N GLY A 107 0.11 9.46 15.30
CA GLY A 107 1.26 8.87 14.59
C GLY A 107 0.83 8.00 13.41
N VAL A 108 -0.25 7.23 13.55
CA VAL A 108 -0.80 6.41 12.45
C VAL A 108 -1.31 7.31 11.31
N TYR A 109 -2.09 8.35 11.63
CA TYR A 109 -2.59 9.28 10.62
C TYR A 109 -1.47 10.04 9.90
N ALA A 110 -0.47 10.54 10.64
CA ALA A 110 0.67 11.23 10.04
C ALA A 110 1.45 10.32 9.09
N ALA A 111 1.70 9.07 9.50
CA ALA A 111 2.39 8.09 8.67
C ALA A 111 1.57 7.74 7.42
N LEU A 112 0.25 7.56 7.58
CA LEU A 112 -0.68 7.21 6.50
C LEU A 112 -0.75 8.33 5.45
N LEU A 113 -1.00 9.57 5.88
CA LEU A 113 -1.08 10.72 4.96
C LEU A 113 0.25 10.96 4.22
N THR A 114 1.38 10.88 4.94
CA THR A 114 2.70 11.04 4.32
C THR A 114 2.95 9.94 3.27
N ALA A 115 2.61 8.69 3.59
CA ALA A 115 2.77 7.58 2.66
C ALA A 115 1.87 7.75 1.41
N MET A 116 0.61 8.17 1.60
CA MET A 116 -0.32 8.41 0.50
C MET A 116 0.21 9.47 -0.46
N VAL A 117 0.68 10.60 0.05
CA VAL A 117 1.26 11.66 -0.79
C VAL A 117 2.50 11.17 -1.52
N ALA A 118 3.46 10.55 -0.79
CA ALA A 118 4.70 10.06 -1.38
C ALA A 118 4.46 9.01 -2.48
N GLY A 119 3.58 8.03 -2.21
CA GLY A 119 3.29 6.98 -3.18
C GLY A 119 2.58 7.51 -4.43
N ARG A 120 1.66 8.46 -4.28
CA ARG A 120 1.01 9.08 -5.43
C ARG A 120 1.97 9.89 -6.31
N LEU A 121 2.94 10.57 -5.71
CA LEU A 121 3.99 11.25 -6.47
C LEU A 121 4.87 10.23 -7.23
N VAL A 122 5.27 9.14 -6.59
CA VAL A 122 6.05 8.07 -7.23
C VAL A 122 5.25 7.39 -8.33
N TRP A 123 3.96 7.11 -8.12
CA TRP A 123 3.08 6.58 -9.16
C TRP A 123 3.03 7.51 -10.38
N GLY A 124 2.85 8.82 -10.16
CA GLY A 124 2.84 9.80 -11.24
C GLY A 124 4.15 9.83 -12.04
N VAL A 125 5.29 9.78 -11.35
CA VAL A 125 6.61 9.69 -12.02
C VAL A 125 6.73 8.40 -12.81
N ALA A 126 6.31 7.26 -12.25
CA ALA A 126 6.33 5.98 -12.93
C ALA A 126 5.45 5.99 -14.19
N GLU A 127 4.25 6.58 -14.13
CA GLU A 127 3.36 6.73 -15.30
C GLU A 127 3.99 7.62 -16.39
N VAL A 128 4.62 8.74 -16.03
CA VAL A 128 5.34 9.61 -16.99
C VAL A 128 6.43 8.81 -17.71
N VAL A 129 7.24 8.05 -16.98
CA VAL A 129 8.34 7.27 -17.55
C VAL A 129 7.79 6.15 -18.44
N LEU A 130 6.87 5.35 -17.95
CA LEU A 130 6.34 4.18 -18.65
C LEU A 130 5.54 4.56 -19.90
N LEU A 131 4.72 5.61 -19.84
CA LEU A 131 3.98 6.12 -21.00
C LEU A 131 4.92 6.78 -22.00
N GLY A 132 5.92 7.54 -21.52
CA GLY A 132 6.93 8.15 -22.36
C GLY A 132 7.72 7.12 -23.18
N LEU A 133 8.10 5.98 -22.56
CA LEU A 133 8.74 4.84 -23.26
C LEU A 133 7.80 4.21 -24.29
N GLY A 134 6.47 4.27 -24.07
CA GLY A 134 5.45 3.81 -25.01
C GLY A 134 5.04 4.86 -26.07
N GLY A 135 5.74 6.00 -26.16
CA GLY A 135 5.43 7.08 -27.11
C GLY A 135 4.14 7.84 -26.80
N LYS A 136 3.63 7.76 -25.57
CA LYS A 136 2.40 8.45 -25.13
C LYS A 136 2.74 9.51 -24.08
N ALA A 137 2.01 10.64 -24.11
CA ALA A 137 2.16 11.68 -23.10
C ALA A 137 1.25 11.40 -21.89
N PHE A 138 1.80 11.57 -20.68
CA PHE A 138 1.02 11.57 -19.44
C PHE A 138 0.76 13.04 -19.07
N THR A 139 -0.51 13.43 -19.07
CA THR A 139 -0.90 14.82 -18.81
C THR A 139 -1.13 15.07 -17.32
N ALA A 140 -0.93 16.32 -16.89
CA ALA A 140 -1.26 16.73 -15.51
C ALA A 140 -2.73 16.47 -15.17
N GLN A 141 -3.64 16.59 -16.13
CA GLN A 141 -5.05 16.28 -15.96
C GLN A 141 -5.25 14.76 -15.69
N ALA A 142 -4.58 13.88 -16.44
CA ALA A 142 -4.65 12.43 -16.20
C ALA A 142 -4.10 12.06 -14.81
N PHE A 143 -3.04 12.75 -14.36
CA PHE A 143 -2.52 12.59 -13.00
C PHE A 143 -3.55 12.99 -11.95
N LEU A 144 -4.16 14.18 -12.06
CA LEU A 144 -5.15 14.64 -11.08
C LEU A 144 -6.38 13.72 -11.01
N VAL A 145 -6.87 13.26 -12.16
CA VAL A 145 -8.01 12.34 -12.23
C VAL A 145 -7.64 11.00 -11.60
N GLY A 146 -6.51 10.41 -11.97
CA GLY A 146 -6.09 9.10 -11.47
C GLY A 146 -5.66 9.12 -10.00
N ALA A 147 -4.84 10.10 -9.62
CA ALA A 147 -4.26 10.19 -8.29
C ALA A 147 -5.26 10.63 -7.21
N LEU A 148 -6.21 11.49 -7.56
CA LEU A 148 -7.14 12.10 -6.61
C LEU A 148 -8.58 11.66 -6.86
N LEU A 149 -9.20 12.06 -7.98
CA LEU A 149 -10.64 11.91 -8.16
C LEU A 149 -11.10 10.46 -8.12
N ASN A 150 -10.43 9.56 -8.84
CA ASN A 150 -10.78 8.14 -8.84
C ASN A 150 -10.45 7.43 -7.52
N ALA A 151 -9.45 7.92 -6.78
CA ALA A 151 -8.97 7.27 -5.56
C ALA A 151 -9.69 7.74 -4.28
N VAL A 152 -10.51 8.79 -4.34
CA VAL A 152 -11.22 9.34 -3.16
C VAL A 152 -11.94 8.29 -2.33
N PRO A 153 -12.75 7.38 -2.91
CA PRO A 153 -13.43 6.36 -2.10
C PRO A 153 -12.46 5.46 -1.34
N GLY A 154 -11.40 5.01 -2.02
CA GLY A 154 -10.35 4.19 -1.42
C GLY A 154 -9.56 4.91 -0.33
N ILE A 155 -9.25 6.18 -0.54
CA ILE A 155 -8.59 7.03 0.46
C ILE A 155 -9.44 7.14 1.71
N ILE A 156 -10.75 7.39 1.58
CA ILE A 156 -11.67 7.46 2.73
C ILE A 156 -11.71 6.12 3.48
N VAL A 157 -11.84 5.01 2.75
CA VAL A 157 -11.82 3.66 3.36
C VAL A 157 -10.51 3.43 4.11
N GLN A 158 -9.37 3.79 3.54
CA GLN A 158 -8.07 3.62 4.18
C GLN A 158 -7.93 4.49 5.44
N LEU A 159 -8.39 5.74 5.41
CA LEU A 159 -8.34 6.66 6.56
C LEU A 159 -9.21 6.21 7.73
N VAL A 160 -10.25 5.42 7.49
CA VAL A 160 -11.12 4.87 8.54
C VAL A 160 -10.64 3.48 8.96
N LEU A 161 -10.42 2.58 8.00
CA LEU A 161 -10.15 1.17 8.28
C LEU A 161 -8.76 0.94 8.87
N ILE A 162 -7.72 1.60 8.36
CA ILE A 162 -6.35 1.36 8.83
C ILE A 162 -6.16 1.78 10.29
N PRO A 163 -6.57 3.00 10.73
CA PRO A 163 -6.49 3.36 12.14
C PRO A 163 -7.36 2.48 13.04
N ALA A 164 -8.55 2.06 12.58
CA ALA A 164 -9.42 1.16 13.34
C ALA A 164 -8.77 -0.22 13.55
N VAL A 165 -8.19 -0.81 12.50
CA VAL A 165 -7.46 -2.08 12.58
C VAL A 165 -6.24 -1.95 13.48
N MET A 166 -5.47 -0.85 13.36
CA MET A 166 -4.30 -0.61 14.23
C MET A 166 -4.70 -0.48 15.69
N ALA A 167 -5.81 0.21 16.00
CA ALA A 167 -6.33 0.32 17.37
C ALA A 167 -6.75 -1.06 17.92
N ALA A 168 -7.37 -1.90 17.10
CA ALA A 168 -7.73 -3.27 17.47
C ALA A 168 -6.50 -4.14 17.74
N LEU A 169 -5.49 -4.09 16.87
CA LEU A 169 -4.24 -4.82 17.02
C LEU A 169 -3.44 -4.37 18.26
N GLN A 170 -3.44 -3.07 18.57
CA GLN A 170 -2.82 -2.53 19.78
C GLN A 170 -3.53 -3.03 21.04
N LYS A 171 -4.88 -3.04 21.06
CA LYS A 171 -5.67 -3.58 22.17
C LYS A 171 -5.44 -5.09 22.37
N ALA A 172 -5.29 -5.83 21.27
CA ALA A 172 -5.01 -7.26 21.30
C ALA A 172 -3.54 -7.58 21.69
N GLY A 173 -2.68 -6.57 21.86
CA GLY A 173 -1.27 -6.76 22.18
C GLY A 173 -0.40 -7.29 21.04
N ALA A 174 -0.96 -7.36 19.81
CA ALA A 174 -0.25 -7.89 18.65
C ALA A 174 0.86 -6.94 18.12
N VAL A 175 0.84 -5.67 18.49
CA VAL A 175 1.76 -4.61 18.01
C VAL A 175 2.56 -3.97 19.16
N LYS A 176 2.73 -4.65 20.29
CA LYS A 176 3.49 -4.11 21.44
C LYS A 176 5.00 -3.91 21.20
N GLU A 177 5.56 -4.41 20.11
CA GLU A 177 7.01 -4.59 19.94
C GLU A 177 7.74 -3.48 19.15
N TYR A 178 7.11 -2.38 18.80
CA TYR A 178 7.77 -1.29 18.05
C TYR A 178 8.14 -0.08 18.90
N ALA A 179 7.99 -0.16 20.22
CA ALA A 179 8.31 0.94 21.14
C ALA A 179 9.72 0.84 21.77
N GLU A 180 10.52 -0.17 21.41
CA GLU A 180 11.91 -0.34 21.84
C GLU A 180 12.91 -0.16 20.70
#